data_870af4e8605e44c73a95f15b14e59aab
#
_entry.id   870af4e8605e44c73a95f15b14e59aab
#
_cell.length_a   1.000
_cell.length_b   1.000
_cell.length_c   1.000
_cell.angle_alpha   90.00
_cell.angle_beta   90.00
_cell.angle_gamma   90.00
#
_symmetry.space_group_name_H-M   'P 1'
#
loop_
_entity.id
_entity.type
_entity.pdbx_description
1 polymer ?
#
loop_
_entity_poly.entity_id
_entity_poly.type
_entity_poly.pdbx_seq_one_letter_code
_entity_poly.pdbx_strand_id
1 'polypeptide(L)'
;LCRFGRYKYNKKLGIASRITEQKLAEPIVNPRTGEIMAMPDEVVNKDLALEIENAGVKEAYVYDAEGARVKVLSNGMVDISKYVGFDAEADCNINEMVQFDVLMEILDACGDDEATLKAELRRRRPELIPNTITIDDLYTTETINGIVVPQDQDVKYFGFQTWGSGKADDPTYGYD
;
A
#
# COMPACT_ATOMS: atom_id res chain seq x y z
N LEU A 1 11.96 6.81 9.81
CA LEU A 1 12.60 6.22 8.64
C LEU A 1 13.40 7.28 7.88
N CYS A 2 14.65 6.98 7.55
CA CYS A 2 15.37 7.77 6.56
C CYS A 2 14.86 7.45 5.13
N ARG A 3 15.28 8.23 4.14
CA ARG A 3 14.91 8.01 2.73
C ARG A 3 15.20 6.58 2.25
N PHE A 4 16.38 6.07 2.60
CA PHE A 4 16.77 4.71 2.25
C PHE A 4 15.88 3.66 2.93
N GLY A 5 15.49 3.89 4.18
CA GLY A 5 14.57 3.03 4.90
C GLY A 5 13.20 2.98 4.25
N ARG A 6 12.65 4.13 3.88
CA ARG A 6 11.35 4.20 3.17
C ARG A 6 11.42 3.48 1.82
N TYR A 7 12.48 3.66 1.06
CA TYR A 7 12.69 2.95 -0.20
C TYR A 7 12.72 1.42 -0.01
N LYS A 8 13.44 0.94 1.00
CA LYS A 8 13.52 -0.48 1.32
C LYS A 8 12.16 -1.06 1.73
N TYR A 9 11.42 -0.34 2.57
CA TYR A 9 10.08 -0.73 2.97
C TYR A 9 9.14 -0.82 1.77
N ASN A 10 9.11 0.20 0.93
CA ASN A 10 8.24 0.21 -0.25
C ASN A 10 8.54 -0.95 -1.19
N LYS A 11 9.80 -1.25 -1.40
CA LYS A 11 10.22 -2.37 -2.23
C LYS A 11 9.78 -3.73 -1.66
N LYS A 12 9.84 -3.88 -0.35
CA LYS A 12 9.46 -5.12 0.34
C LYS A 12 7.95 -5.27 0.50
N LEU A 13 7.26 -4.17 0.77
CA LEU A 13 5.85 -4.16 1.13
C LEU A 13 4.91 -3.91 -0.06
N GLY A 14 5.44 -3.74 -1.27
CA GLY A 14 4.64 -3.68 -2.48
C GLY A 14 3.99 -5.03 -2.81
N ILE A 15 2.83 -5.01 -3.43
CA ILE A 15 2.07 -6.22 -3.72
C ILE A 15 2.64 -7.00 -4.90
N ALA A 16 3.27 -6.32 -5.87
CA ALA A 16 3.65 -6.90 -7.15
C ALA A 16 4.53 -8.15 -7.01
N SER A 17 5.56 -8.09 -6.18
CA SER A 17 6.49 -9.21 -6.01
C SER A 17 5.85 -10.44 -5.38
N ARG A 18 4.78 -10.25 -4.60
CA ARG A 18 4.10 -11.33 -3.88
C ARG A 18 2.95 -11.95 -4.65
N ILE A 19 2.40 -11.28 -5.66
CA ILE A 19 1.34 -11.83 -6.52
C ILE A 19 1.86 -12.31 -7.86
N THR A 20 3.08 -11.98 -8.25
CA THR A 20 3.70 -12.45 -9.50
C THR A 20 3.79 -13.97 -9.50
N GLU A 21 3.35 -14.59 -10.60
CA GLU A 21 3.28 -16.04 -10.79
C GLU A 21 2.30 -16.77 -9.86
N GLN A 22 1.47 -16.02 -9.12
CA GLN A 22 0.43 -16.58 -8.27
C GLN A 22 -0.91 -16.64 -9.02
N LYS A 23 -1.71 -17.63 -8.68
CA LYS A 23 -3.09 -17.79 -9.19
C LYS A 23 -4.04 -16.99 -8.30
N LEU A 24 -4.86 -16.16 -8.92
CA LEU A 24 -5.83 -15.34 -8.19
C LEU A 24 -7.01 -16.15 -7.70
N ALA A 25 -7.45 -15.93 -6.48
CA ALA A 25 -8.64 -16.49 -5.89
C ALA A 25 -9.87 -15.60 -6.10
N GLU A 26 -9.67 -14.30 -6.26
CA GLU A 26 -10.72 -13.30 -6.49
C GLU A 26 -10.32 -12.33 -7.60
N PRO A 27 -11.30 -11.68 -8.26
CA PRO A 27 -10.98 -10.64 -9.24
C PRO A 27 -10.28 -9.46 -8.58
N ILE A 28 -9.41 -8.80 -9.34
CA ILE A 28 -8.77 -7.56 -8.92
C ILE A 28 -9.42 -6.41 -9.69
N VAL A 29 -9.86 -5.39 -8.95
CA VAL A 29 -10.54 -4.22 -9.48
C VAL A 29 -9.68 -2.99 -9.24
N ASN A 30 -9.57 -2.14 -10.27
CA ASN A 30 -8.90 -0.85 -10.14
C ASN A 30 -9.68 0.03 -9.15
N PRO A 31 -9.09 0.46 -8.04
CA PRO A 31 -9.80 1.21 -7.01
C PRO A 31 -10.25 2.60 -7.45
N ARG A 32 -9.65 3.15 -8.51
CA ARG A 32 -10.00 4.46 -9.04
C ARG A 32 -11.10 4.39 -10.11
N THR A 33 -11.04 3.44 -11.01
CA THR A 33 -11.95 3.34 -12.16
C THR A 33 -13.07 2.32 -11.99
N GLY A 34 -12.90 1.36 -11.10
CA GLY A 34 -13.83 0.25 -10.95
C GLY A 34 -13.70 -0.84 -12.02
N GLU A 35 -12.75 -0.71 -12.95
CA GLU A 35 -12.52 -1.70 -13.99
C GLU A 35 -11.85 -2.96 -13.43
N ILE A 36 -12.22 -4.11 -13.96
CA ILE A 36 -11.60 -5.37 -13.62
C ILE A 36 -10.23 -5.46 -14.29
N MET A 37 -9.17 -5.60 -13.49
CA MET A 37 -7.80 -5.72 -13.98
C MET A 37 -7.39 -7.17 -14.22
N ALA A 38 -7.91 -8.08 -13.42
CA ALA A 38 -7.61 -9.51 -13.52
C ALA A 38 -8.79 -10.32 -12.98
N MET A 39 -8.99 -11.50 -13.55
CA MET A 39 -10.09 -12.40 -13.23
C MET A 39 -9.65 -13.51 -12.25
N PRO A 40 -10.59 -14.14 -11.52
CA PRO A 40 -10.29 -15.33 -10.73
C PRO A 40 -9.66 -16.41 -11.59
N ASP A 41 -8.80 -17.21 -10.98
CA ASP A 41 -8.05 -18.29 -11.62
C ASP A 41 -6.98 -17.86 -12.64
N GLU A 42 -6.83 -16.57 -12.88
CA GLU A 42 -5.76 -16.02 -13.71
C GLU A 42 -4.42 -16.05 -12.97
N VAL A 43 -3.36 -16.43 -13.67
CA VAL A 43 -1.99 -16.35 -13.16
C VAL A 43 -1.42 -14.99 -13.51
N VAL A 44 -0.96 -14.26 -12.52
CA VAL A 44 -0.47 -12.88 -12.68
C VAL A 44 0.97 -12.90 -13.17
N ASN A 45 1.22 -12.31 -14.34
CA ASN A 45 2.58 -12.09 -14.81
C ASN A 45 3.19 -10.83 -14.17
N LYS A 46 4.47 -10.62 -14.37
CA LYS A 46 5.22 -9.51 -13.78
C LYS A 46 4.68 -8.13 -14.18
N ASP A 47 4.33 -7.96 -15.45
CA ASP A 47 3.84 -6.68 -15.96
C ASP A 47 2.47 -6.34 -15.39
N LEU A 48 1.57 -7.31 -15.37
CA LEU A 48 0.26 -7.15 -14.74
C LEU A 48 0.37 -6.88 -13.24
N ALA A 49 1.29 -7.56 -12.56
CA ALA A 49 1.55 -7.33 -11.13
C ALA A 49 1.97 -5.88 -10.85
N LEU A 50 2.83 -5.31 -11.68
CA LEU A 50 3.24 -3.90 -11.57
C LEU A 50 2.10 -2.93 -11.88
N GLU A 51 1.27 -3.23 -12.87
CA GLU A 51 0.07 -2.45 -13.17
C GLU A 51 -0.91 -2.44 -11.99
N ILE A 52 -1.12 -3.59 -11.37
CA ILE A 52 -1.98 -3.73 -10.18
C ILE A 52 -1.42 -2.91 -9.01
N GLU A 53 -0.13 -3.01 -8.74
CA GLU A 53 0.51 -2.23 -7.68
C GLU A 53 0.38 -0.72 -7.93
N ASN A 54 0.67 -0.27 -9.13
CA ASN A 54 0.60 1.14 -9.50
C ASN A 54 -0.82 1.67 -9.67
N ALA A 55 -1.82 0.81 -9.77
CA ALA A 55 -3.23 1.21 -9.72
C ALA A 55 -3.72 1.54 -8.31
N GLY A 56 -2.92 1.25 -7.29
CA GLY A 56 -3.27 1.51 -5.89
C GLY A 56 -4.03 0.38 -5.22
N VAL A 57 -4.01 -0.83 -5.78
CA VAL A 57 -4.64 -2.00 -5.18
C VAL A 57 -3.93 -2.35 -3.89
N LYS A 58 -4.66 -2.36 -2.77
CA LYS A 58 -4.11 -2.61 -1.44
C LYS A 58 -4.22 -4.06 -0.99
N GLU A 59 -5.10 -4.83 -1.59
CA GLU A 59 -5.29 -6.24 -1.22
C GLU A 59 -5.60 -7.11 -2.44
N ALA A 60 -5.13 -8.33 -2.39
CA ALA A 60 -5.43 -9.36 -3.36
C ALA A 60 -5.54 -10.72 -2.66
N TYR A 61 -6.34 -11.61 -3.22
CA TYR A 61 -6.44 -12.99 -2.75
C TYR A 61 -5.83 -13.91 -3.78
N VAL A 62 -4.90 -14.73 -3.33
CA VAL A 62 -4.20 -15.71 -4.17
C VAL A 62 -4.31 -17.10 -3.54
N TYR A 63 -4.06 -18.14 -4.33
CA TYR A 63 -3.93 -19.50 -3.82
C TYR A 63 -2.46 -19.79 -3.49
N ASP A 64 -2.22 -20.39 -2.33
CA ASP A 64 -0.90 -20.89 -1.98
C ASP A 64 -0.61 -22.24 -2.65
N ALA A 65 0.55 -22.82 -2.37
CA ALA A 65 0.97 -24.10 -2.94
C ALA A 65 0.05 -25.28 -2.55
N GLU A 66 -0.70 -25.13 -1.46
CA GLU A 66 -1.62 -26.14 -0.94
C GLU A 66 -3.07 -25.92 -1.42
N GLY A 67 -3.28 -24.86 -2.21
CA GLY A 67 -4.62 -24.50 -2.69
C GLY A 67 -5.44 -23.68 -1.70
N ALA A 68 -4.87 -23.26 -0.60
CA ALA A 68 -5.55 -22.40 0.36
C ALA A 68 -5.58 -20.96 -0.11
N ARG A 69 -6.68 -20.27 0.18
CA ARG A 69 -6.85 -18.85 -0.14
C ARG A 69 -6.06 -17.99 0.85
N VAL A 70 -5.17 -17.16 0.33
CA VAL A 70 -4.31 -16.27 1.12
C VAL A 70 -4.55 -14.83 0.73
N LYS A 71 -4.72 -13.97 1.73
CA LYS A 71 -4.80 -12.52 1.55
C LYS A 71 -3.42 -11.90 1.49
N VAL A 72 -3.15 -11.15 0.44
CA VAL A 72 -1.92 -10.38 0.26
C VAL A 72 -2.24 -8.91 0.38
N LEU A 73 -1.54 -8.21 1.25
CA LEU A 73 -1.71 -6.76 1.48
C LEU A 73 -0.54 -5.97 0.89
N SER A 74 -0.81 -4.72 0.55
CA SER A 74 0.17 -3.74 0.10
C SER A 74 0.17 -2.53 1.03
N ASN A 75 1.30 -1.84 1.13
CA ASN A 75 1.37 -0.57 1.86
C ASN A 75 0.82 0.63 1.08
N GLY A 76 0.26 0.43 -0.10
CA GLY A 76 -0.44 1.46 -0.88
C GLY A 76 0.44 2.51 -1.52
N MET A 77 1.71 2.22 -1.76
CA MET A 77 2.63 3.13 -2.44
C MET A 77 2.61 2.90 -3.95
N VAL A 78 2.56 3.98 -4.71
CA VAL A 78 2.47 3.95 -6.18
C VAL A 78 3.52 4.85 -6.82
N ASP A 79 3.80 4.60 -8.10
CA ASP A 79 4.67 5.45 -8.92
C ASP A 79 3.86 6.67 -9.43
N ILE A 80 4.23 7.86 -8.97
CA ILE A 80 3.53 9.10 -9.34
C ILE A 80 3.60 9.38 -10.84
N SER A 81 4.62 8.92 -11.55
CA SER A 81 4.75 9.16 -12.99
C SER A 81 3.60 8.56 -13.81
N LYS A 82 2.87 7.59 -13.25
CA LYS A 82 1.69 7.00 -13.88
C LYS A 82 0.44 7.88 -13.79
N TYR A 83 0.49 8.96 -13.01
CA TYR A 83 -0.66 9.80 -12.70
C TYR A 83 -0.52 11.25 -13.16
N VAL A 84 0.70 11.70 -13.42
CA VAL A 84 0.98 13.09 -13.82
C VAL A 84 1.65 13.13 -15.19
N GLY A 85 1.43 14.21 -15.93
CA GLY A 85 1.99 14.40 -17.27
C GLY A 85 3.32 15.16 -17.30
N PHE A 86 3.90 15.48 -16.14
CA PHE A 86 5.14 16.22 -16.01
C PHE A 86 6.17 15.42 -15.23
N ASP A 87 7.41 15.90 -15.21
CA ASP A 87 8.49 15.28 -14.43
C ASP A 87 8.37 15.67 -12.96
N ALA A 88 7.84 14.76 -12.15
CA ALA A 88 7.63 15.00 -10.73
C ALA A 88 8.94 15.19 -9.94
N GLU A 89 10.03 14.59 -10.37
CA GLU A 89 11.34 14.80 -9.76
C GLU A 89 11.86 16.22 -10.01
N ALA A 90 11.84 16.66 -11.26
CA ALA A 90 12.31 17.99 -11.64
C ALA A 90 11.40 19.10 -11.07
N ASP A 91 10.10 18.93 -11.13
CA ASP A 91 9.14 19.97 -10.81
C ASP A 91 8.70 20.00 -9.33
N CYS A 92 8.69 18.84 -8.66
CA CYS A 92 8.17 18.70 -7.30
C CYS A 92 9.14 18.05 -6.32
N ASN A 93 10.34 17.68 -6.77
CA ASN A 93 11.33 16.95 -5.97
C ASN A 93 10.77 15.62 -5.40
N ILE A 94 9.98 14.93 -6.20
CA ILE A 94 9.41 13.63 -5.86
C ILE A 94 10.04 12.57 -6.77
N ASN A 95 10.92 11.76 -6.21
CA ASN A 95 11.62 10.71 -6.93
C ASN A 95 11.48 9.33 -6.26
N GLU A 96 10.50 9.20 -5.40
CA GLU A 96 10.15 7.97 -4.69
C GLU A 96 8.69 7.64 -4.92
N MET A 97 8.28 6.42 -4.56
CA MET A 97 6.88 6.04 -4.54
C MET A 97 6.12 6.89 -3.53
N VAL A 98 4.84 7.15 -3.80
CA VAL A 98 3.99 8.01 -2.99
C VAL A 98 2.75 7.26 -2.51
N GLN A 99 2.16 7.72 -1.42
CA GLN A 99 0.91 7.20 -0.88
C GLN A 99 -0.25 7.44 -1.88
N PHE A 100 -0.89 6.36 -2.28
CA PHE A 100 -2.00 6.41 -3.24
C PHE A 100 -3.17 7.26 -2.76
N ASP A 101 -3.61 7.10 -1.52
CA ASP A 101 -4.77 7.81 -1.00
C ASP A 101 -4.53 9.33 -0.95
N VAL A 102 -3.34 9.74 -0.52
CA VAL A 102 -2.95 11.16 -0.50
C VAL A 102 -2.86 11.72 -1.91
N LEU A 103 -2.29 10.98 -2.84
CA LEU A 103 -2.20 11.38 -4.25
C LEU A 103 -3.60 11.57 -4.86
N MET A 104 -4.53 10.66 -4.58
CA MET A 104 -5.90 10.79 -5.07
C MET A 104 -6.61 12.01 -4.51
N GLU A 105 -6.45 12.31 -3.23
CA GLU A 105 -6.99 13.54 -2.63
C GLU A 105 -6.48 14.79 -3.34
N ILE A 106 -5.19 14.85 -3.64
CA ILE A 106 -4.57 15.99 -4.32
C ILE A 106 -5.08 16.10 -5.75
N LEU A 107 -5.13 15.01 -6.49
CA LEU A 107 -5.60 14.99 -7.88
C LEU A 107 -7.07 15.42 -7.97
N ASP A 108 -7.91 14.94 -7.08
CA ASP A 108 -9.34 15.28 -7.05
C ASP A 108 -9.58 16.75 -6.67
N ALA A 109 -8.76 17.29 -5.78
CA ALA A 109 -8.87 18.70 -5.36
C ALA A 109 -8.35 19.69 -6.40
N CYS A 110 -7.31 19.32 -7.17
CA CYS A 110 -6.66 20.25 -8.12
C CYS A 110 -7.24 20.16 -9.53
N GLY A 111 -7.94 19.09 -9.88
CA GLY A 111 -8.48 18.89 -11.22
C GLY A 111 -7.38 18.98 -12.30
N ASP A 112 -7.66 19.75 -13.36
CA ASP A 112 -6.74 19.91 -14.50
C ASP A 112 -5.74 21.06 -14.34
N ASP A 113 -5.72 21.74 -13.21
CA ASP A 113 -4.79 22.84 -12.96
C ASP A 113 -3.42 22.32 -12.55
N GLU A 114 -2.53 22.21 -13.52
CA GLU A 114 -1.16 21.69 -13.31
C GLU A 114 -0.34 22.54 -12.32
N ALA A 115 -0.48 23.86 -12.36
CA ALA A 115 0.26 24.75 -11.45
C ALA A 115 -0.17 24.53 -9.99
N THR A 116 -1.46 24.44 -9.74
CA THR A 116 -2.02 24.11 -8.43
C THR A 116 -1.63 22.72 -7.99
N LEU A 117 -1.67 21.74 -8.90
CA LEU A 117 -1.26 20.37 -8.63
C LEU A 117 0.21 20.29 -8.19
N LYS A 118 1.11 20.94 -8.92
CA LYS A 118 2.54 20.99 -8.54
C LYS A 118 2.76 21.63 -7.17
N ALA A 119 2.05 22.72 -6.88
CA ALA A 119 2.13 23.40 -5.58
C ALA A 119 1.65 22.51 -4.43
N GLU A 120 0.52 21.82 -4.61
CA GLU A 120 -0.02 20.91 -3.61
C GLU A 120 0.87 19.67 -3.41
N LEU A 121 1.43 19.12 -4.45
CA LEU A 121 2.38 17.99 -4.35
C LEU A 121 3.62 18.38 -3.54
N ARG A 122 4.15 19.58 -3.75
CA ARG A 122 5.29 20.08 -2.94
C ARG A 122 4.88 20.30 -1.48
N ARG A 123 3.72 20.89 -1.25
CA ARG A 123 3.21 21.21 0.09
C ARG A 123 2.95 19.95 0.90
N ARG A 124 2.35 18.93 0.28
CA ARG A 124 1.96 17.68 0.94
C ARG A 124 2.97 16.55 0.76
N ARG A 125 4.18 16.87 0.32
CA ARG A 125 5.23 15.86 0.15
C ARG A 125 5.49 15.00 1.39
N PRO A 126 5.51 15.54 2.63
CA PRO A 126 5.70 14.71 3.83
C PRO A 126 4.60 13.66 4.06
N GLU A 127 3.38 13.91 3.57
CA GLU A 127 2.28 12.95 3.63
C GLU A 127 2.37 11.94 2.48
N LEU A 128 2.79 12.38 1.29
CA LEU A 128 3.00 11.51 0.13
C LEU A 128 4.12 10.50 0.36
N ILE A 129 5.22 10.95 0.94
CA ILE A 129 6.41 10.15 1.23
C ILE A 129 6.67 10.19 2.74
N PRO A 130 5.93 9.40 3.53
CA PRO A 130 6.06 9.43 4.98
C PRO A 130 7.41 8.87 5.42
N ASN A 131 8.04 9.56 6.35
CA ASN A 131 9.29 9.13 6.98
C ASN A 131 9.06 8.31 8.27
N THR A 132 7.81 8.02 8.57
CA THR A 132 7.41 7.18 9.70
C THR A 132 6.79 5.88 9.18
N ILE A 133 6.70 4.87 10.05
CA ILE A 133 5.98 3.64 9.75
C ILE A 133 4.48 3.96 9.78
N THR A 134 3.80 3.66 8.69
CA THR A 134 2.35 3.87 8.56
C THR A 134 1.57 2.64 9.02
N ILE A 135 0.27 2.81 9.19
CA ILE A 135 -0.65 1.71 9.50
C ILE A 135 -0.63 0.64 8.38
N ASP A 136 -0.60 1.09 7.13
CA ASP A 136 -0.53 0.18 5.98
C ASP A 136 0.79 -0.62 5.96
N ASP A 137 1.90 0.01 6.35
CA ASP A 137 3.19 -0.68 6.52
C ASP A 137 3.09 -1.79 7.57
N LEU A 138 2.44 -1.51 8.70
CA LEU A 138 2.25 -2.48 9.77
C LEU A 138 1.41 -3.67 9.34
N TYR A 139 0.24 -3.44 8.77
CA TYR A 139 -0.63 -4.51 8.28
C TYR A 139 0.07 -5.39 7.26
N THR A 140 0.77 -4.77 6.33
CA THR A 140 1.49 -5.49 5.30
C THR A 140 2.61 -6.34 5.90
N THR A 141 3.35 -5.80 6.86
CA THR A 141 4.42 -6.52 7.58
C THR A 141 3.88 -7.72 8.34
N GLU A 142 2.78 -7.55 9.06
CA GLU A 142 2.13 -8.63 9.80
C GLU A 142 1.69 -9.76 8.87
N THR A 143 1.11 -9.42 7.73
CA THR A 143 0.69 -10.41 6.73
C THR A 143 1.87 -11.18 6.15
N ILE A 144 2.99 -10.50 5.85
CA ILE A 144 4.22 -11.14 5.36
C ILE A 144 4.77 -12.12 6.39
N ASN A 145 4.67 -11.80 7.67
CA ASN A 145 5.11 -12.66 8.76
C ASN A 145 4.12 -13.81 9.06
N GLY A 146 3.06 -13.94 8.31
CA GLY A 146 2.07 -15.00 8.46
C GLY A 146 1.05 -14.75 9.58
N ILE A 147 0.99 -13.54 10.10
CA ILE A 147 0.01 -13.15 11.11
C ILE A 147 -1.29 -12.80 10.41
N VAL A 148 -2.38 -13.46 10.83
CA VAL A 148 -3.72 -13.17 10.31
C VAL A 148 -4.22 -11.89 10.97
N VAL A 149 -4.45 -10.86 10.17
CA VAL A 149 -5.06 -9.62 10.62
C VAL A 149 -6.58 -9.76 10.52
N PRO A 150 -7.31 -9.74 11.63
CA PRO A 150 -8.77 -9.78 11.59
C PRO A 150 -9.34 -8.57 10.88
N GLN A 151 -10.34 -8.78 10.02
CA GLN A 151 -10.89 -7.73 9.18
C GLN A 151 -11.70 -6.68 9.93
N ASP A 152 -12.22 -7.06 11.07
CA ASP A 152 -13.12 -6.26 11.90
C ASP A 152 -12.44 -5.61 13.11
N GLN A 153 -11.14 -5.84 13.26
CA GLN A 153 -10.39 -5.22 14.36
C GLN A 153 -9.78 -3.88 13.95
N ASP A 154 -9.86 -2.93 14.86
CA ASP A 154 -9.12 -1.68 14.75
C ASP A 154 -7.60 -1.96 14.79
N VAL A 155 -6.89 -1.48 13.80
CA VAL A 155 -5.43 -1.61 13.69
C VAL A 155 -4.73 -1.09 14.92
N LYS A 156 -5.19 0.01 15.41
CA LYS A 156 -4.67 0.68 16.59
C LYS A 156 -4.70 -0.24 17.81
N TYR A 157 -5.78 -0.98 17.96
CA TYR A 157 -5.93 -1.95 19.02
C TYR A 157 -5.05 -3.18 18.79
N PHE A 158 -5.01 -3.67 17.56
CA PHE A 158 -4.17 -4.79 17.16
C PHE A 158 -2.69 -4.50 17.40
N GLY A 159 -2.20 -3.33 16.99
CA GLY A 159 -0.83 -2.91 17.24
C GLY A 159 -0.49 -2.86 18.73
N PHE A 160 -1.43 -2.44 19.54
CA PHE A 160 -1.27 -2.41 20.99
C PHE A 160 -1.16 -3.82 21.60
N GLN A 161 -1.94 -4.75 21.11
CA GLN A 161 -1.87 -6.14 21.56
C GLN A 161 -0.56 -6.82 21.19
N THR A 162 0.03 -6.45 20.07
CA THR A 162 1.32 -6.99 19.63
C THR A 162 2.47 -6.49 20.51
N TRP A 163 2.37 -5.27 20.99
CA TRP A 163 3.37 -4.63 21.85
C TRP A 163 3.08 -4.79 23.32
N GLY A 164 1.82 -4.80 23.66
CA GLY A 164 1.39 -5.01 25.02
C GLY A 164 1.63 -6.45 25.39
N SER A 165 2.57 -6.71 26.21
CA SER A 165 2.78 -8.02 26.80
C SER A 165 1.65 -8.39 27.75
N GLY A 166 0.74 -7.48 27.96
CA GLY A 166 -0.32 -7.61 28.88
C GLY A 166 -1.65 -7.98 28.28
N LYS A 167 -2.64 -8.02 29.08
CA LYS A 167 -4.02 -8.22 28.68
C LYS A 167 -4.67 -6.86 28.47
N ALA A 168 -5.52 -6.75 27.46
CA ALA A 168 -6.14 -5.49 27.11
C ALA A 168 -6.93 -4.84 28.26
N ASP A 169 -7.39 -5.64 29.18
CA ASP A 169 -8.14 -5.21 30.36
C ASP A 169 -7.28 -5.04 31.63
N ASP A 170 -5.99 -5.34 31.53
CA ASP A 170 -5.05 -5.16 32.63
C ASP A 170 -4.26 -3.87 32.42
N PRO A 171 -4.43 -2.85 33.26
CA PRO A 171 -3.77 -1.58 33.08
C PRO A 171 -2.24 -1.63 33.25
N THR A 172 -1.72 -2.71 33.82
CA THR A 172 -0.27 -2.90 33.95
C THR A 172 0.32 -3.65 32.78
N TYR A 173 -0.54 -4.21 31.96
CA TYR A 173 -0.14 -5.05 30.86
C TYR A 173 0.51 -4.21 29.76
N GLY A 174 1.64 -4.68 29.31
CA GLY A 174 2.38 -3.99 28.27
C GLY A 174 3.34 -2.91 28.73
N TYR A 175 3.46 -2.72 30.02
CA TYR A 175 4.35 -1.72 30.62
C TYR A 175 5.55 -2.32 31.38
N ASP A 176 5.69 -3.60 31.35
CA ASP A 176 6.76 -4.32 32.04
C ASP A 176 8.08 -4.33 31.22
#